data_9cddf1ab5af6da396be71b948d76a9da
#
_entry.id   9cddf1ab5af6da396be71b948d76a9da
#
_cell.length_a   1.000
_cell.length_b   1.000
_cell.length_c   1.000
_cell.angle_alpha   90.00
_cell.angle_beta   90.00
_cell.angle_gamma   90.00
#
_symmetry.space_group_name_H-M   'P 1'
#
loop_
_entity.id
_entity.type
_entity.pdbx_description
1 polymer ?
#
loop_
_entity_poly.entity_id
_entity_poly.type
_entity_poly.pdbx_seq_one_letter_code
_entity_poly.pdbx_strand_id
1 'polypeptide(L)'
;MRVPYPVSDVLVVLAKEPSDFYIAQTQQWYRIPTSTRIPAALRQGTVRFLAFYFPKSFKEQRYSVRYYAAVTKVEVVRRAELFPDEIWSSRSEQTYHKISFGPLRELAQPIMSYRGRRLLFVPTTWAKFSQATEVNDLFHESPLEDVFWQELRRQNLPAERQVLLRTNGKNWVCDFVFYCAKGNVDVECDGDTYHMSPEAVIYDKARNNEIAAAADWDVLRFTTRHIEQELPWAIGLVKQKIDRLGGLHYAKENVVRYVTTQNNQLGLFEAGH
;
A
#
# COMPACT_ATOMS: atom_id res chain seq x y z
N MET A 1 -18.93 -1.48 -24.41
CA MET A 1 -17.58 -0.94 -24.18
C MET A 1 -17.29 -1.02 -22.69
N ARG A 2 -16.20 -1.68 -22.27
CA ARG A 2 -15.76 -1.59 -20.87
C ARG A 2 -15.24 -0.18 -20.63
N VAL A 3 -15.73 0.49 -19.61
CA VAL A 3 -15.19 1.79 -19.19
C VAL A 3 -13.72 1.55 -18.76
N PRO A 4 -12.77 2.35 -19.26
CA PRO A 4 -11.38 2.19 -18.88
C PRO A 4 -11.23 2.40 -17.36
N TYR A 5 -10.39 1.58 -16.73
CA TYR A 5 -10.11 1.69 -15.30
C TYR A 5 -9.46 3.06 -15.02
N PRO A 6 -9.97 3.82 -14.05
CA PRO A 6 -9.53 5.21 -13.84
C PRO A 6 -8.02 5.30 -13.56
N VAL A 7 -7.39 6.34 -14.07
CA VAL A 7 -5.97 6.60 -13.81
C VAL A 7 -5.81 7.23 -12.45
N SER A 8 -4.78 6.81 -11.70
CA SER A 8 -4.44 7.39 -10.39
C SER A 8 -4.04 8.86 -10.55
N ASP A 9 -4.69 9.74 -9.81
CA ASP A 9 -4.46 11.18 -9.78
C ASP A 9 -4.11 11.71 -8.37
N VAL A 10 -4.11 10.84 -7.37
CA VAL A 10 -3.62 11.10 -6.00
C VAL A 10 -2.46 10.15 -5.71
N LEU A 11 -1.40 10.69 -5.13
CA LEU A 11 -0.28 9.90 -4.61
C LEU A 11 -0.16 10.10 -3.09
N VAL A 12 -0.40 9.05 -2.32
CA VAL A 12 -0.09 9.04 -0.90
C VAL A 12 1.38 8.65 -0.73
N VAL A 13 2.15 9.47 -0.02
CA VAL A 13 3.59 9.27 0.23
C VAL A 13 3.87 9.14 1.73
N LEU A 14 4.89 8.36 2.07
CA LEU A 14 5.37 8.26 3.44
C LEU A 14 6.10 9.55 3.84
N ALA A 15 5.54 10.34 4.75
CA ALA A 15 6.30 11.39 5.43
C ALA A 15 7.25 10.71 6.44
N LYS A 16 8.49 10.45 6.02
CA LYS A 16 9.43 9.60 6.77
C LYS A 16 9.67 10.13 8.19
N GLU A 17 9.93 11.44 8.30
CA GLU A 17 10.24 12.10 9.57
C GLU A 17 9.42 13.39 9.73
N PRO A 18 9.15 13.82 10.98
CA PRO A 18 8.47 15.11 11.23
C PRO A 18 9.17 16.32 10.60
N SER A 19 10.52 16.29 10.51
CA SER A 19 11.30 17.34 9.85
C SER A 19 11.02 17.42 8.35
N ASP A 20 10.84 16.30 7.66
CA ASP A 20 10.47 16.29 6.25
C ASP A 20 9.07 16.87 6.03
N PHE A 21 8.15 16.60 6.95
CA PHE A 21 6.80 17.16 6.89
C PHE A 21 6.79 18.64 7.26
N TYR A 22 7.65 19.08 8.17
CA TYR A 22 7.82 20.51 8.47
C TYR A 22 8.23 21.31 7.23
N ILE A 23 9.16 20.78 6.43
CA ILE A 23 9.53 21.37 5.14
C ILE A 23 8.31 21.42 4.20
N ALA A 24 7.54 20.33 4.13
CA ALA A 24 6.31 20.30 3.33
C ALA A 24 5.31 21.37 3.75
N GLN A 25 5.16 21.61 5.05
CA GLN A 25 4.27 22.65 5.59
C GLN A 25 4.75 24.07 5.32
N THR A 26 6.04 24.32 5.48
CA THR A 26 6.59 25.69 5.43
C THR A 26 7.04 26.10 4.04
N GLN A 27 7.52 25.14 3.24
CA GLN A 27 8.11 25.42 1.93
C GLN A 27 7.29 24.85 0.76
N GLN A 28 6.22 24.09 1.03
CA GLN A 28 5.27 23.58 0.05
C GLN A 28 5.93 22.68 -1.03
N TRP A 29 6.87 21.85 -0.63
CA TRP A 29 7.45 20.81 -1.49
C TRP A 29 7.82 19.55 -0.70
N TYR A 30 7.90 18.46 -1.44
CA TYR A 30 8.34 17.16 -0.94
C TYR A 30 9.34 16.54 -1.93
N ARG A 31 10.23 15.65 -1.43
CA ARG A 31 11.25 15.04 -2.27
C ARG A 31 11.24 13.53 -2.22
N ILE A 32 11.51 12.90 -3.35
CA ILE A 32 11.71 11.46 -3.47
C ILE A 32 13.05 11.23 -4.15
N PRO A 33 13.99 10.45 -3.59
CA PRO A 33 15.27 10.15 -4.26
C PRO A 33 15.02 9.51 -5.63
N THR A 34 15.77 9.93 -6.67
CA THR A 34 15.64 9.35 -8.02
C THR A 34 16.07 7.90 -8.08
N SER A 35 16.86 7.41 -7.12
CA SER A 35 17.18 6.00 -6.92
C SER A 35 15.99 5.16 -6.45
N THR A 36 14.92 5.79 -5.96
CA THR A 36 13.70 5.11 -5.55
C THR A 36 12.81 4.87 -6.76
N ARG A 37 12.33 3.62 -6.93
CA ARG A 37 11.34 3.32 -7.97
C ARG A 37 10.03 4.03 -7.65
N ILE A 38 9.70 5.05 -8.43
CA ILE A 38 8.47 5.83 -8.28
C ILE A 38 7.28 5.16 -8.99
N PRO A 39 6.04 5.37 -8.51
CA PRO A 39 4.82 4.88 -9.16
C PRO A 39 4.65 5.39 -10.59
N ALA A 40 3.96 4.61 -11.42
CA ALA A 40 3.67 4.96 -12.81
C ALA A 40 2.95 6.31 -12.91
N ALA A 41 1.98 6.58 -12.05
CA ALA A 41 1.24 7.84 -12.02
C ALA A 41 2.16 9.07 -11.90
N LEU A 42 3.20 9.00 -11.06
CA LEU A 42 4.17 10.11 -10.94
C LEU A 42 5.04 10.23 -12.19
N ARG A 43 5.49 9.10 -12.78
CA ARG A 43 6.27 9.11 -14.02
C ARG A 43 5.50 9.64 -15.22
N GLN A 44 4.21 9.36 -15.28
CA GLN A 44 3.30 9.77 -16.36
C GLN A 44 2.75 11.17 -16.17
N GLY A 45 3.02 11.82 -15.02
CA GLY A 45 2.54 13.16 -14.73
C GLY A 45 1.03 13.25 -14.48
N THR A 46 0.39 12.15 -14.08
CA THR A 46 -1.05 12.12 -13.80
C THR A 46 -1.40 12.55 -12.39
N VAL A 47 -0.42 12.62 -11.48
CA VAL A 47 -0.62 12.99 -10.09
C VAL A 47 -1.03 14.46 -9.97
N ARG A 48 -2.25 14.71 -9.49
CA ARG A 48 -2.82 16.03 -9.23
C ARG A 48 -2.79 16.42 -7.77
N PHE A 49 -2.76 15.43 -6.88
CA PHE A 49 -2.72 15.65 -5.43
C PHE A 49 -1.65 14.77 -4.79
N LEU A 50 -0.97 15.33 -3.81
CA LEU A 50 -0.04 14.63 -2.92
C LEU A 50 -0.65 14.57 -1.53
N ALA A 51 -0.66 13.39 -0.90
CA ALA A 51 -1.13 13.21 0.47
C ALA A 51 -0.04 12.54 1.32
N PHE A 52 -0.06 12.77 2.63
CA PHE A 52 1.03 12.38 3.52
C PHE A 52 0.57 11.34 4.53
N TYR A 53 1.16 10.15 4.45
CA TYR A 53 1.01 9.10 5.44
C TYR A 53 2.06 9.25 6.54
N PHE A 54 1.62 9.23 7.79
CA PHE A 54 2.44 9.42 8.97
C PHE A 54 2.79 8.09 9.64
N PRO A 55 4.09 7.71 9.70
CA PRO A 55 4.55 6.52 10.40
C PRO A 55 4.61 6.75 11.92
N LYS A 56 5.16 5.77 12.66
CA LYS A 56 5.29 5.79 14.12
C LYS A 56 5.97 7.06 14.68
N SER A 57 6.92 7.64 13.94
CA SER A 57 7.65 8.86 14.36
C SER A 57 6.74 10.09 14.60
N PHE A 58 5.52 10.08 14.08
CA PHE A 58 4.54 11.17 14.27
C PHE A 58 3.68 11.04 15.54
N LYS A 59 4.03 10.16 16.47
CA LYS A 59 3.40 10.05 17.79
C LYS A 59 1.86 9.96 17.72
N GLU A 60 1.16 10.99 18.17
CA GLU A 60 -0.31 11.04 18.24
C GLU A 60 -0.99 10.99 16.85
N GLN A 61 -0.30 11.44 15.83
CA GLN A 61 -0.81 11.45 14.45
C GLN A 61 -0.38 10.22 13.65
N ARG A 62 0.32 9.27 14.31
CA ARG A 62 0.88 8.10 13.64
C ARG A 62 -0.16 7.25 12.93
N TYR A 63 0.30 6.54 11.91
CA TYR A 63 -0.48 5.55 11.17
C TYR A 63 -1.74 6.11 10.53
N SER A 64 -1.65 7.34 10.00
CA SER A 64 -2.78 8.00 9.36
C SER A 64 -2.35 8.86 8.18
N VAL A 65 -3.28 9.10 7.26
CA VAL A 65 -3.19 10.19 6.28
C VAL A 65 -4.08 11.32 6.79
N ARG A 66 -3.50 12.51 6.93
CA ARG A 66 -4.22 13.68 7.48
C ARG A 66 -4.20 14.89 6.56
N TYR A 67 -3.13 15.06 5.80
CA TYR A 67 -2.92 16.25 4.98
C TYR A 67 -2.71 15.87 3.53
N TYR A 68 -3.18 16.75 2.65
CA TYR A 68 -2.98 16.65 1.22
C TYR A 68 -2.84 18.05 0.61
N ALA A 69 -2.30 18.13 -0.60
CA ALA A 69 -2.19 19.38 -1.35
C ALA A 69 -2.29 19.14 -2.86
N ALA A 70 -2.70 20.16 -3.60
CA ALA A 70 -2.68 20.13 -5.06
C ALA A 70 -1.24 20.26 -5.57
N VAL A 71 -0.79 19.34 -6.41
CA VAL A 71 0.53 19.37 -7.05
C VAL A 71 0.56 20.47 -8.09
N THR A 72 1.61 21.28 -8.07
CA THR A 72 1.82 22.38 -9.03
C THR A 72 2.94 22.11 -10.01
N LYS A 73 4.00 21.39 -9.56
CA LYS A 73 5.16 21.07 -10.41
C LYS A 73 5.87 19.82 -9.90
N VAL A 74 6.41 19.04 -10.84
CA VAL A 74 7.34 17.95 -10.55
C VAL A 74 8.60 18.17 -11.39
N GLU A 75 9.76 18.19 -10.76
CA GLU A 75 11.04 18.39 -11.40
C GLU A 75 12.14 17.55 -10.76
N VAL A 76 13.21 17.29 -11.49
CA VAL A 76 14.40 16.64 -10.94
C VAL A 76 15.42 17.69 -10.59
N VAL A 77 15.87 17.67 -9.34
CA VAL A 77 16.83 18.65 -8.79
C VAL A 77 17.91 17.93 -7.97
N ARG A 78 19.08 18.58 -7.81
CA ARG A 78 20.12 18.07 -6.93
C ARG A 78 19.84 18.47 -5.48
N ARG A 79 20.40 17.71 -4.54
CA ARG A 79 20.31 18.01 -3.11
C ARG A 79 20.79 19.42 -2.77
N ALA A 80 21.92 19.84 -3.37
CA ALA A 80 22.46 21.19 -3.16
C ALA A 80 21.46 22.30 -3.51
N GLU A 81 20.56 22.07 -4.46
CA GLU A 81 19.52 23.05 -4.83
C GLU A 81 18.35 23.04 -3.83
N LEU A 82 18.11 21.91 -3.16
CA LEU A 82 17.07 21.79 -2.10
C LEU A 82 17.53 22.37 -0.77
N PHE A 83 18.84 22.25 -0.48
CA PHE A 83 19.45 22.61 0.79
C PHE A 83 20.75 23.40 0.55
N PRO A 84 20.66 24.65 0.09
CA PRO A 84 21.85 25.45 -0.27
C PRO A 84 22.76 25.76 0.91
N ASP A 85 22.21 25.74 2.14
CA ASP A 85 22.96 26.02 3.37
C ASP A 85 23.62 24.78 3.98
N GLU A 86 23.41 23.58 3.40
CA GLU A 86 24.10 22.37 3.84
C GLU A 86 25.59 22.39 3.42
N ILE A 87 26.46 21.92 4.34
CA ILE A 87 27.86 21.73 4.02
C ILE A 87 28.00 20.73 2.86
N TRP A 88 28.77 21.10 1.84
CA TRP A 88 29.01 20.26 0.67
C TRP A 88 29.56 18.89 1.05
N SER A 89 28.94 17.83 0.52
CA SER A 89 29.33 16.44 0.76
C SER A 89 29.01 15.59 -0.49
N SER A 90 29.39 14.31 -0.48
CA SER A 90 29.02 13.37 -1.55
C SER A 90 27.50 13.23 -1.76
N ARG A 91 26.69 13.65 -0.79
CA ARG A 91 25.22 13.68 -0.90
C ARG A 91 24.73 14.89 -1.69
N SER A 92 25.51 15.94 -1.84
CA SER A 92 25.09 17.20 -2.50
C SER A 92 24.73 16.99 -3.97
N GLU A 93 25.34 16.00 -4.63
CA GLU A 93 25.07 15.62 -6.01
C GLU A 93 23.89 14.62 -6.16
N GLN A 94 23.35 14.10 -5.08
CA GLN A 94 22.18 13.21 -5.14
C GLN A 94 21.00 13.95 -5.74
N THR A 95 20.29 13.29 -6.66
CA THR A 95 19.13 13.86 -7.34
C THR A 95 17.82 13.38 -6.73
N TYR A 96 16.81 14.24 -6.80
CA TYR A 96 15.49 14.02 -6.23
C TYR A 96 14.41 14.48 -7.20
N HIS A 97 13.30 13.73 -7.21
CA HIS A 97 12.04 14.27 -7.71
C HIS A 97 11.51 15.25 -6.66
N LYS A 98 11.58 16.54 -6.94
CA LYS A 98 10.95 17.60 -6.15
C LYS A 98 9.52 17.74 -6.62
N ILE A 99 8.56 17.57 -5.71
CA ILE A 99 7.14 17.74 -5.95
C ILE A 99 6.72 19.01 -5.23
N SER A 100 6.47 20.07 -5.97
CA SER A 100 5.95 21.34 -5.45
C SER A 100 4.43 21.30 -5.45
N PHE A 101 3.81 21.92 -4.46
CA PHE A 101 2.36 21.90 -4.28
C PHE A 101 1.87 23.18 -3.61
N GLY A 102 0.57 23.44 -3.67
CA GLY A 102 -0.08 24.54 -2.99
C GLY A 102 -0.23 24.31 -1.48
N PRO A 103 -0.96 25.18 -0.77
CA PRO A 103 -1.18 25.04 0.67
C PRO A 103 -1.73 23.66 1.06
N LEU A 104 -1.22 23.10 2.16
CA LEU A 104 -1.74 21.88 2.73
C LEU A 104 -3.17 22.08 3.21
N ARG A 105 -3.99 21.08 2.95
CA ARG A 105 -5.37 20.96 3.45
C ARG A 105 -5.43 19.77 4.39
N GLU A 106 -6.13 19.95 5.51
CA GLU A 106 -6.39 18.86 6.44
C GLU A 106 -7.67 18.11 6.05
N LEU A 107 -7.66 16.80 6.16
CA LEU A 107 -8.85 15.97 6.00
C LEU A 107 -9.78 16.16 7.21
N ALA A 108 -11.08 16.23 6.98
CA ALA A 108 -12.08 16.30 8.06
C ALA A 108 -12.01 15.11 9.01
N GLN A 109 -11.66 13.94 8.48
CA GLN A 109 -11.36 12.72 9.23
C GLN A 109 -10.08 12.11 8.70
N PRO A 110 -9.15 11.66 9.57
CA PRO A 110 -7.93 10.99 9.12
C PRO A 110 -8.25 9.63 8.53
N ILE A 111 -7.55 9.25 7.46
CA ILE A 111 -7.58 7.91 6.90
C ILE A 111 -6.62 7.04 7.72
N MET A 112 -7.15 6.08 8.48
CA MET A 112 -6.38 5.33 9.46
C MET A 112 -5.76 4.06 8.90
N SER A 113 -4.56 3.70 9.37
CA SER A 113 -3.99 2.36 9.21
C SER A 113 -4.14 1.61 10.53
N TYR A 114 -5.14 0.78 10.66
CA TYR A 114 -5.43 0.07 11.92
C TYR A 114 -4.34 -0.92 12.31
N ARG A 115 -3.57 -1.42 11.35
CA ARG A 115 -2.39 -2.26 11.60
C ARG A 115 -1.07 -1.50 11.51
N GLY A 116 -1.11 -0.16 11.34
CA GLY A 116 0.05 0.73 11.34
C GLY A 116 1.13 0.34 10.32
N ARG A 117 0.72 -0.01 9.11
CA ARG A 117 1.60 -0.46 8.04
C ARG A 117 2.56 0.66 7.61
N ARG A 118 3.73 0.27 7.15
CA ARG A 118 4.63 1.17 6.44
C ARG A 118 4.22 1.20 4.96
N LEU A 119 3.67 2.32 4.54
CA LEU A 119 3.26 2.54 3.16
C LEU A 119 4.25 3.54 2.53
N LEU A 120 5.00 3.10 1.53
CA LEU A 120 5.95 4.01 0.86
C LEU A 120 5.23 4.91 -0.13
N PHE A 121 4.45 4.31 -1.02
CA PHE A 121 3.60 4.98 -2.02
C PHE A 121 2.30 4.22 -2.15
N VAL A 122 1.19 4.95 -2.21
CA VAL A 122 -0.12 4.41 -2.59
C VAL A 122 -0.71 5.35 -3.66
N PRO A 123 -0.56 4.98 -4.95
CA PRO A 123 -1.28 5.67 -6.01
C PRO A 123 -2.76 5.31 -5.93
N THR A 124 -3.62 6.33 -5.99
CA THR A 124 -5.07 6.15 -5.91
C THR A 124 -5.80 7.20 -6.72
N THR A 125 -7.13 7.13 -6.78
CA THR A 125 -7.96 8.13 -7.42
C THR A 125 -8.53 9.10 -6.39
N TRP A 126 -8.85 10.33 -6.82
CA TRP A 126 -9.54 11.28 -5.95
C TRP A 126 -10.87 10.72 -5.42
N ALA A 127 -11.59 9.96 -6.24
CA ALA A 127 -12.86 9.34 -5.84
C ALA A 127 -12.68 8.39 -4.64
N LYS A 128 -11.64 7.54 -4.65
CA LYS A 128 -11.30 6.67 -3.50
C LYS A 128 -10.78 7.48 -2.32
N PHE A 129 -9.83 8.36 -2.57
CA PHE A 129 -9.20 9.17 -1.53
C PHE A 129 -10.21 9.98 -0.71
N SER A 130 -11.16 10.62 -1.38
CA SER A 130 -12.16 11.48 -0.72
C SER A 130 -13.19 10.70 0.11
N GLN A 131 -13.33 9.40 -0.10
CA GLN A 131 -14.28 8.53 0.60
C GLN A 131 -13.60 7.56 1.57
N ALA A 132 -12.28 7.46 1.52
CA ALA A 132 -11.53 6.51 2.31
C ALA A 132 -11.65 6.79 3.81
N THR A 133 -11.86 5.75 4.60
CA THR A 133 -11.84 5.79 6.06
C THR A 133 -10.63 5.06 6.65
N GLU A 134 -10.07 4.13 5.87
CA GLU A 134 -8.87 3.41 6.20
C GLU A 134 -7.93 3.28 4.98
N VAL A 135 -6.66 2.98 5.23
CA VAL A 135 -5.65 2.91 4.15
C VAL A 135 -5.93 1.82 3.13
N ASN A 136 -6.67 0.77 3.52
CA ASN A 136 -7.05 -0.29 2.58
C ASN A 136 -8.08 0.19 1.54
N ASP A 137 -8.82 1.26 1.79
CA ASP A 137 -9.74 1.88 0.83
C ASP A 137 -8.99 2.61 -0.30
N LEU A 138 -7.72 2.96 -0.08
CA LEU A 138 -6.91 3.73 -1.03
C LEU A 138 -6.39 2.91 -2.20
N PHE A 139 -6.16 1.60 -2.02
CA PHE A 139 -5.55 0.78 -3.05
C PHE A 139 -6.39 0.73 -4.33
N HIS A 140 -5.72 0.86 -5.46
CA HIS A 140 -6.30 1.00 -6.78
C HIS A 140 -5.45 0.22 -7.81
N GLU A 141 -5.51 -1.10 -7.71
CA GLU A 141 -4.66 -2.00 -8.49
C GLU A 141 -5.43 -2.63 -9.64
N SER A 142 -6.60 -3.23 -9.37
CA SER A 142 -7.43 -3.85 -10.40
C SER A 142 -8.93 -3.69 -10.13
N PRO A 143 -9.78 -3.74 -11.19
CA PRO A 143 -11.23 -3.75 -11.03
C PRO A 143 -11.74 -4.94 -10.20
N LEU A 144 -11.10 -6.11 -10.32
CA LEU A 144 -11.49 -7.32 -9.61
C LEU A 144 -11.25 -7.16 -8.10
N GLU A 145 -10.09 -6.62 -7.73
CA GLU A 145 -9.81 -6.33 -6.33
C GLU A 145 -10.79 -5.30 -5.76
N ASP A 146 -11.22 -4.32 -6.54
CA ASP A 146 -12.18 -3.33 -6.07
C ASP A 146 -13.55 -3.94 -5.79
N VAL A 147 -14.02 -4.84 -6.68
CA VAL A 147 -15.28 -5.58 -6.46
C VAL A 147 -15.17 -6.45 -5.21
N PHE A 148 -14.06 -7.18 -5.07
CA PHE A 148 -13.83 -8.05 -3.92
C PHE A 148 -13.75 -7.24 -2.61
N TRP A 149 -13.02 -6.12 -2.61
CA TRP A 149 -12.91 -5.22 -1.45
C TRP A 149 -14.25 -4.64 -1.02
N GLN A 150 -15.06 -4.18 -1.95
CA GLN A 150 -16.39 -3.65 -1.65
C GLN A 150 -17.26 -4.70 -0.95
N GLU A 151 -17.20 -5.96 -1.39
CA GLU A 151 -17.95 -7.04 -0.76
C GLU A 151 -17.41 -7.36 0.63
N LEU A 152 -16.09 -7.38 0.84
CA LEU A 152 -15.49 -7.54 2.16
C LEU A 152 -15.95 -6.44 3.12
N ARG A 153 -15.96 -5.20 2.66
CA ARG A 153 -16.47 -4.05 3.44
C ARG A 153 -17.94 -4.21 3.80
N ARG A 154 -18.78 -4.60 2.83
CA ARG A 154 -20.21 -4.83 3.04
C ARG A 154 -20.48 -5.90 4.10
N GLN A 155 -19.61 -6.89 4.18
CA GLN A 155 -19.73 -7.99 5.14
C GLN A 155 -18.93 -7.79 6.44
N ASN A 156 -18.31 -6.63 6.63
CA ASN A 156 -17.45 -6.31 7.78
C ASN A 156 -16.32 -7.35 7.98
N LEU A 157 -15.73 -7.82 6.89
CA LEU A 157 -14.57 -8.71 6.90
C LEU A 157 -13.28 -7.90 6.73
N PRO A 158 -12.54 -7.61 7.80
CA PRO A 158 -11.31 -6.84 7.71
C PRO A 158 -10.21 -7.66 7.06
N ALA A 159 -9.63 -7.11 6.01
CA ALA A 159 -8.44 -7.63 5.34
C ALA A 159 -7.42 -6.51 5.15
N GLU A 160 -6.16 -6.87 5.05
CA GLU A 160 -5.13 -5.95 4.60
C GLU A 160 -4.89 -6.14 3.10
N ARG A 161 -4.88 -5.04 2.33
CA ARG A 161 -4.64 -5.09 0.89
C ARG A 161 -3.18 -4.83 0.56
N GLN A 162 -2.70 -5.41 -0.54
CA GLN A 162 -1.37 -5.16 -1.10
C GLN A 162 -0.25 -5.31 -0.05
N VAL A 163 -0.26 -6.46 0.64
CA VAL A 163 0.70 -6.75 1.69
C VAL A 163 2.00 -7.25 1.08
N LEU A 164 3.10 -6.57 1.39
CA LEU A 164 4.42 -7.01 1.00
C LEU A 164 4.89 -8.13 1.93
N LEU A 165 5.00 -9.33 1.40
CA LEU A 165 5.55 -10.50 2.07
C LEU A 165 6.98 -10.73 1.58
N ARG A 166 7.92 -10.87 2.51
CA ARG A 166 9.31 -11.20 2.18
C ARG A 166 9.62 -12.63 2.62
N THR A 167 10.02 -13.47 1.67
CA THR A 167 10.39 -14.86 1.95
C THR A 167 11.57 -15.26 1.08
N ASN A 168 12.55 -15.96 1.67
CA ASN A 168 13.76 -16.45 0.98
C ASN A 168 14.48 -15.36 0.16
N GLY A 169 14.51 -14.11 0.66
CA GLY A 169 15.14 -12.98 -0.03
C GLY A 169 14.32 -12.38 -1.18
N LYS A 170 13.14 -12.93 -1.49
CA LYS A 170 12.20 -12.42 -2.49
C LYS A 170 11.08 -11.63 -1.84
N ASN A 171 10.51 -10.70 -2.60
CA ASN A 171 9.37 -9.89 -2.20
C ASN A 171 8.14 -10.30 -3.01
N TRP A 172 7.05 -10.63 -2.32
CA TRP A 172 5.76 -10.95 -2.90
C TRP A 172 4.75 -9.91 -2.44
N VAL A 173 3.83 -9.56 -3.30
CA VAL A 173 2.69 -8.71 -2.93
C VAL A 173 1.45 -9.59 -2.93
N CYS A 174 0.76 -9.63 -1.79
CA CYS A 174 -0.49 -10.34 -1.59
C CYS A 174 -1.66 -9.37 -1.76
N ASP A 175 -2.66 -9.70 -2.58
CA ASP A 175 -3.77 -8.78 -2.85
C ASP A 175 -4.59 -8.53 -1.59
N PHE A 176 -4.97 -9.60 -0.88
CA PHE A 176 -5.70 -9.51 0.40
C PHE A 176 -5.14 -10.49 1.41
N VAL A 177 -4.84 -10.02 2.60
CA VAL A 177 -4.37 -10.85 3.70
C VAL A 177 -5.35 -10.81 4.86
N PHE A 178 -5.78 -11.98 5.29
CA PHE A 178 -6.56 -12.17 6.51
C PHE A 178 -5.66 -12.76 7.59
N TYR A 179 -5.48 -12.01 8.66
CA TYR A 179 -4.74 -12.47 9.83
C TYR A 179 -5.67 -13.23 10.75
N CYS A 180 -5.39 -14.50 11.00
CA CYS A 180 -6.19 -15.38 11.83
C CYS A 180 -5.45 -15.85 13.08
N ALA A 181 -6.16 -16.46 14.03
CA ALA A 181 -5.57 -16.89 15.30
C ALA A 181 -4.53 -18.01 15.15
N LYS A 182 -4.67 -18.88 14.13
CA LYS A 182 -3.82 -20.06 13.92
C LYS A 182 -3.09 -20.06 12.55
N GLY A 183 -2.91 -18.90 11.95
CA GLY A 183 -2.27 -18.78 10.63
C GLY A 183 -2.83 -17.61 9.85
N ASN A 184 -2.48 -17.47 8.59
CA ASN A 184 -2.94 -16.38 7.74
C ASN A 184 -3.48 -16.91 6.41
N VAL A 185 -4.34 -16.13 5.78
CA VAL A 185 -4.87 -16.44 4.45
C VAL A 185 -4.47 -15.33 3.50
N ASP A 186 -3.80 -15.69 2.43
CA ASP A 186 -3.57 -14.87 1.25
C ASP A 186 -4.70 -15.14 0.25
N VAL A 187 -5.35 -14.09 -0.20
CA VAL A 187 -6.40 -14.18 -1.23
C VAL A 187 -5.96 -13.35 -2.43
N GLU A 188 -5.84 -14.02 -3.57
CA GLU A 188 -5.41 -13.45 -4.84
C GLU A 188 -6.59 -13.32 -5.82
N CYS A 189 -6.68 -12.19 -6.48
CA CYS A 189 -7.69 -11.89 -7.49
C CYS A 189 -7.07 -11.99 -8.89
N ASP A 190 -7.06 -13.21 -9.44
CA ASP A 190 -6.44 -13.48 -10.73
C ASP A 190 -7.36 -13.06 -11.89
N GLY A 191 -6.98 -12.02 -12.62
CA GLY A 191 -7.59 -11.71 -13.90
C GLY A 191 -7.40 -12.82 -14.94
N ASP A 192 -8.30 -12.93 -15.92
CA ASP A 192 -8.15 -13.86 -17.02
C ASP A 192 -6.99 -13.43 -17.93
N THR A 193 -5.77 -13.73 -17.49
CA THR A 193 -4.59 -13.62 -18.35
C THR A 193 -4.56 -14.82 -19.30
N TYR A 194 -5.27 -14.73 -20.39
CA TYR A 194 -5.37 -15.78 -21.42
C TYR A 194 -4.05 -16.15 -22.09
N HIS A 195 -2.96 -15.49 -21.75
CA HIS A 195 -1.63 -15.75 -22.33
C HIS A 195 -0.54 -15.68 -21.25
N MET A 196 -0.64 -16.52 -20.23
CA MET A 196 0.54 -16.73 -19.39
C MET A 196 1.59 -17.51 -20.19
N SER A 197 2.77 -16.92 -20.36
CA SER A 197 3.90 -17.70 -20.91
C SER A 197 4.22 -18.88 -19.96
N PRO A 198 4.80 -19.98 -20.47
CA PRO A 198 5.22 -21.09 -19.61
C PRO A 198 6.07 -20.63 -18.42
N GLU A 199 6.92 -19.63 -18.62
CA GLU A 199 7.77 -19.04 -17.59
C GLU A 199 6.93 -18.33 -16.50
N ALA A 200 5.87 -17.62 -16.88
CA ALA A 200 4.97 -16.97 -15.94
C ALA A 200 4.22 -17.99 -15.08
N VAL A 201 3.79 -19.10 -15.66
CA VAL A 201 3.16 -20.21 -14.92
C VAL A 201 4.13 -20.86 -13.92
N ILE A 202 5.39 -21.08 -14.32
CA ILE A 202 6.44 -21.62 -13.44
C ILE A 202 6.70 -20.65 -12.28
N TYR A 203 6.84 -19.37 -12.58
CA TYR A 203 7.06 -18.32 -11.57
C TYR A 203 5.91 -18.26 -10.56
N ASP A 204 4.69 -18.36 -11.03
CA ASP A 204 3.49 -18.30 -10.20
C ASP A 204 3.36 -19.54 -9.29
N LYS A 205 3.66 -20.73 -9.81
CA LYS A 205 3.73 -21.95 -9.00
C LYS A 205 4.84 -21.88 -7.96
N ALA A 206 6.02 -21.37 -8.32
CA ALA A 206 7.11 -21.17 -7.38
C ALA A 206 6.74 -20.20 -6.27
N ARG A 207 6.08 -19.06 -6.59
CA ARG A 207 5.54 -18.11 -5.64
C ARG A 207 4.63 -18.78 -4.62
N ASN A 208 3.64 -19.55 -5.11
CA ASN A 208 2.67 -20.21 -4.23
C ASN A 208 3.34 -21.20 -3.28
N ASN A 209 4.26 -22.01 -3.81
CA ASN A 209 5.00 -22.95 -2.99
C ASN A 209 5.88 -22.26 -1.95
N GLU A 210 6.51 -21.13 -2.30
CA GLU A 210 7.33 -20.36 -1.38
C GLU A 210 6.48 -19.70 -0.28
N ILE A 211 5.32 -19.14 -0.62
CA ILE A 211 4.40 -18.54 0.36
C ILE A 211 3.87 -19.62 1.30
N ALA A 212 3.37 -20.72 0.76
CA ALA A 212 2.82 -21.82 1.57
C ALA A 212 3.88 -22.47 2.48
N ALA A 213 5.08 -22.70 1.96
CA ALA A 213 6.14 -23.40 2.69
C ALA A 213 6.85 -22.51 3.74
N ALA A 214 7.01 -21.23 3.44
CA ALA A 214 7.83 -20.35 4.26
C ALA A 214 7.04 -19.53 5.27
N ALA A 215 5.72 -19.40 5.08
CA ALA A 215 4.88 -18.50 5.88
C ALA A 215 3.79 -19.20 6.69
N ASP A 216 3.59 -20.50 6.54
CA ASP A 216 2.41 -21.21 7.05
C ASP A 216 1.10 -20.51 6.63
N TRP A 217 1.08 -19.98 5.41
CA TRP A 217 -0.06 -19.27 4.87
C TRP A 217 -0.85 -20.15 3.91
N ASP A 218 -2.14 -20.11 4.07
CA ASP A 218 -3.04 -20.67 3.07
C ASP A 218 -3.28 -19.66 1.96
N VAL A 219 -3.26 -20.12 0.71
CA VAL A 219 -3.50 -19.27 -0.46
C VAL A 219 -4.83 -19.67 -1.11
N LEU A 220 -5.72 -18.71 -1.31
CA LEU A 220 -6.95 -18.85 -2.08
C LEU A 220 -6.85 -17.98 -3.33
N ARG A 221 -7.19 -18.52 -4.49
CA ARG A 221 -7.16 -17.80 -5.76
C ARG A 221 -8.53 -17.78 -6.42
N PHE A 222 -8.95 -16.60 -6.82
CA PHE A 222 -10.23 -16.38 -7.47
C PHE A 222 -10.03 -15.75 -8.84
N THR A 223 -10.57 -16.42 -9.86
CA THR A 223 -10.56 -15.93 -11.24
C THR A 223 -11.59 -14.82 -11.44
N THR A 224 -11.54 -14.12 -12.59
CA THR A 224 -12.57 -13.17 -13.02
C THR A 224 -13.98 -13.74 -12.87
N ARG A 225 -14.21 -14.97 -13.31
CA ARG A 225 -15.52 -15.62 -13.21
C ARG A 225 -16.00 -15.75 -11.78
N HIS A 226 -15.12 -16.17 -10.86
CA HIS A 226 -15.47 -16.33 -9.45
C HIS A 226 -15.86 -14.98 -8.80
N ILE A 227 -15.17 -13.90 -9.20
CA ILE A 227 -15.42 -12.57 -8.63
C ILE A 227 -16.63 -11.89 -9.25
N GLU A 228 -16.79 -11.98 -10.58
CA GLU A 228 -17.90 -11.31 -11.27
C GLU A 228 -19.23 -12.07 -11.21
N GLN A 229 -19.20 -13.42 -11.12
CA GLN A 229 -20.41 -14.24 -11.24
C GLN A 229 -20.71 -15.09 -10.00
N GLU A 230 -19.70 -15.42 -9.20
CA GLU A 230 -19.81 -16.38 -8.09
C GLU A 230 -19.25 -15.76 -6.76
N LEU A 231 -19.28 -14.42 -6.63
CA LEU A 231 -18.69 -13.70 -5.49
C LEU A 231 -19.18 -14.19 -4.11
N PRO A 232 -20.47 -14.51 -3.90
CA PRO A 232 -20.93 -15.06 -2.61
C PRO A 232 -20.27 -16.39 -2.25
N TRP A 233 -20.01 -17.25 -3.24
CA TRP A 233 -19.30 -18.51 -3.06
C TRP A 233 -17.83 -18.25 -2.69
N ALA A 234 -17.12 -17.36 -3.41
CA ALA A 234 -15.75 -17.00 -3.13
C ALA A 234 -15.58 -16.48 -1.70
N ILE A 235 -16.44 -15.55 -1.28
CA ILE A 235 -16.45 -15.04 0.10
C ILE A 235 -16.79 -16.15 1.11
N GLY A 236 -17.67 -17.06 0.77
CA GLY A 236 -17.99 -18.24 1.60
C GLY A 236 -16.76 -19.11 1.88
N LEU A 237 -15.94 -19.37 0.87
CA LEU A 237 -14.69 -20.10 1.04
C LEU A 237 -13.69 -19.35 1.94
N VAL A 238 -13.56 -18.02 1.78
CA VAL A 238 -12.71 -17.21 2.64
C VAL A 238 -13.16 -17.31 4.10
N LYS A 239 -14.46 -17.16 4.38
CA LYS A 239 -15.03 -17.32 5.74
C LYS A 239 -14.76 -18.69 6.32
N GLN A 240 -15.01 -19.75 5.54
CA GLN A 240 -14.74 -21.13 5.97
C GLN A 240 -13.27 -21.32 6.33
N LYS A 241 -12.35 -20.69 5.57
CA LYS A 241 -10.92 -20.78 5.84
C LYS A 241 -10.55 -20.02 7.12
N ILE A 242 -11.08 -18.81 7.28
CA ILE A 242 -10.92 -18.00 8.50
C ILE A 242 -11.38 -18.79 9.73
N ASP A 243 -12.56 -19.42 9.66
CA ASP A 243 -13.12 -20.20 10.78
C ASP A 243 -12.22 -21.39 11.13
N ARG A 244 -11.70 -22.12 10.14
CA ARG A 244 -10.74 -23.23 10.35
C ARG A 244 -9.45 -22.77 11.03
N LEU A 245 -9.02 -21.54 10.78
CA LEU A 245 -7.85 -20.93 11.39
C LEU A 245 -8.18 -20.23 12.73
N GLY A 246 -9.34 -20.49 13.31
CA GLY A 246 -9.70 -20.01 14.64
C GLY A 246 -10.25 -18.59 14.68
N GLY A 247 -10.72 -18.07 13.55
CA GLY A 247 -11.28 -16.73 13.42
C GLY A 247 -10.25 -15.64 13.16
N LEU A 248 -10.75 -14.44 12.89
CA LEU A 248 -9.91 -13.28 12.59
C LEU A 248 -9.18 -12.76 13.84
N HIS A 249 -7.92 -12.45 13.64
CA HIS A 249 -7.13 -11.69 14.61
C HIS A 249 -7.22 -10.19 14.29
N TYR A 250 -8.04 -9.46 15.04
CA TYR A 250 -8.24 -8.03 14.86
C TYR A 250 -7.00 -7.26 15.33
N ALA A 251 -6.66 -6.18 14.61
CA ALA A 251 -5.68 -5.23 15.08
C ALA A 251 -6.23 -4.57 16.36
N LYS A 252 -5.44 -4.60 17.44
CA LYS A 252 -5.73 -3.76 18.60
C LYS A 252 -5.37 -2.33 18.24
N GLU A 253 -6.22 -1.38 18.64
CA GLU A 253 -5.85 0.04 18.52
C GLU A 253 -4.44 0.24 19.08
N ASN A 254 -3.58 0.85 18.28
CA ASN A 254 -2.20 1.20 18.63
C ASN A 254 -1.19 0.06 18.80
N VAL A 255 -1.49 -1.20 18.50
CA VAL A 255 -0.49 -2.26 18.57
C VAL A 255 -0.35 -2.95 17.22
N VAL A 256 0.59 -2.49 16.45
CA VAL A 256 1.06 -3.20 15.28
C VAL A 256 2.10 -4.20 15.72
N ARG A 257 1.70 -5.40 15.96
CA ARG A 257 2.62 -6.53 16.00
C ARG A 257 2.13 -7.54 14.99
N TYR A 258 2.70 -7.46 13.81
CA TYR A 258 2.83 -8.65 13.04
C TYR A 258 3.83 -9.50 13.80
N VAL A 259 3.38 -10.59 14.38
CA VAL A 259 4.31 -11.63 14.78
C VAL A 259 4.86 -12.15 13.46
N THR A 260 6.02 -11.64 13.08
CA THR A 260 6.83 -12.30 12.09
C THR A 260 7.15 -13.67 12.66
N THR A 261 6.55 -14.70 12.14
CA THR A 261 7.25 -15.96 12.06
C THR A 261 8.55 -15.63 11.36
N GLN A 262 9.67 -16.09 11.85
CA GLN A 262 11.04 -15.60 11.67
C GLN A 262 11.50 -15.20 10.27
N ASN A 263 10.67 -15.32 9.22
CA ASN A 263 11.13 -15.19 7.84
C ASN A 263 10.25 -14.39 6.90
N ASN A 264 9.03 -13.91 7.25
CA ASN A 264 8.07 -13.78 6.18
C ASN A 264 7.30 -12.48 6.05
N GLN A 265 7.31 -11.64 7.03
CA GLN A 265 6.83 -10.28 6.90
C GLN A 265 7.96 -9.34 7.22
N LEU A 266 8.22 -8.41 6.34
CA LEU A 266 8.89 -7.20 6.75
C LEU A 266 8.08 -6.65 7.91
N GLY A 267 8.63 -6.83 9.11
CA GLY A 267 8.15 -6.15 10.29
C GLY A 267 8.06 -4.69 9.94
N LEU A 268 6.83 -4.24 9.73
CA LEU A 268 6.58 -2.96 9.10
C LEU A 268 7.04 -1.83 9.99
N PHE A 269 7.43 -2.15 11.22
CA PHE A 269 7.79 -1.16 12.22
C PHE A 269 8.73 -1.68 13.30
N GLU A 270 9.64 -2.60 12.99
CA GLU A 270 10.76 -2.71 13.90
C GLU A 270 11.53 -1.40 13.85
N ALA A 271 11.39 -0.69 14.94
CA ALA A 271 12.21 0.44 15.26
C ALA A 271 13.67 -0.02 15.21
N GLY A 272 14.42 0.51 14.25
CA GLY A 272 15.82 0.71 14.51
C GLY A 272 15.93 1.54 15.80
N HIS A 273 16.74 1.06 16.72
CA HIS A 273 17.20 1.82 17.86
C HIS A 273 17.76 3.18 17.45
#